data_8ca0ee962a7278185670bca02da7b255
#
_entry.id   8ca0ee962a7278185670bca02da7b255
#
_cell.length_a   1.000
_cell.length_b   1.000
_cell.length_c   1.000
_cell.angle_alpha   90.00
_cell.angle_beta   90.00
_cell.angle_gamma   90.00
#
_symmetry.space_group_name_H-M   'P 1'
#
loop_
_entity.id
_entity.type
_entity.pdbx_description
1 polymer ?
#
loop_
_entity_poly.entity_id
_entity_poly.type
_entity_poly.pdbx_seq_one_letter_code
_entity_poly.pdbx_strand_id
1 'polypeptide(L)'
;SQLVEKKNLTYQNFKEKENGMNKASVMNWNYDSVKHFSPYPVLTEKQIKSFDLVICCADNLDVRRLLYRSNIPWLDLRAQGRNCAYISYRADRNKHDVLLAGPEGSFSCQGDSWDGSTEGQHFSHIIAAGMGAEWIHRYFAKDDVADFKVVNV
;
A
#
# COMPACT_ATOMS: atom_id res chain seq x y z
N SER A 1 6.81 -1.56 12.33
CA SER A 1 7.45 -2.30 11.23
C SER A 1 6.87 -3.71 11.18
N GLN A 2 6.53 -4.17 9.99
CA GLN A 2 5.96 -5.51 9.82
C GLN A 2 7.08 -6.51 9.52
N LEU A 3 6.98 -7.70 10.11
CA LEU A 3 7.83 -8.83 9.77
C LEU A 3 7.20 -9.66 8.64
N VAL A 4 8.05 -10.38 7.90
CA VAL A 4 7.60 -11.42 6.99
C VAL A 4 7.05 -12.57 7.81
N GLU A 5 5.80 -12.93 7.60
CA GLU A 5 5.12 -14.03 8.28
C GLU A 5 4.91 -15.19 7.29
N LYS A 6 4.78 -16.42 7.81
CA LYS A 6 4.58 -17.62 6.99
C LYS A 6 3.42 -17.48 6.00
N LYS A 7 2.30 -16.85 6.41
CA LYS A 7 1.16 -16.58 5.52
C LYS A 7 1.51 -15.67 4.34
N ASN A 8 2.51 -14.79 4.48
CA ASN A 8 2.91 -13.89 3.40
C ASN A 8 3.61 -14.64 2.26
N LEU A 9 4.21 -15.80 2.53
CA LEU A 9 4.93 -16.60 1.53
C LEU A 9 4.01 -17.18 0.45
N THR A 10 2.72 -17.29 0.74
CA THR A 10 1.74 -17.84 -0.21
C THR A 10 1.26 -16.83 -1.25
N TYR A 11 1.30 -15.52 -0.95
CA TYR A 11 0.72 -14.49 -1.82
C TYR A 11 1.57 -13.24 -2.04
N GLN A 12 2.69 -13.12 -1.30
CA GLN A 12 3.65 -12.03 -1.47
C GLN A 12 4.98 -12.59 -1.97
N ASN A 13 5.78 -11.76 -2.63
CA ASN A 13 7.06 -12.17 -3.19
C ASN A 13 8.17 -12.25 -2.13
N PHE A 14 7.98 -13.10 -1.10
CA PHE A 14 8.96 -13.42 -0.09
C PHE A 14 9.36 -14.89 -0.16
N LYS A 15 10.60 -15.19 0.24
CA LYS A 15 11.14 -16.54 0.27
C LYS A 15 11.08 -17.10 1.70
N GLU A 16 11.03 -18.43 1.84
CA GLU A 16 10.94 -19.09 3.14
C GLU A 16 12.07 -18.66 4.12
N LYS A 17 13.30 -18.49 3.62
CA LYS A 17 14.44 -18.00 4.39
C LYS A 17 14.30 -16.58 4.94
N GLU A 18 13.31 -15.82 4.46
CA GLU A 18 13.04 -14.42 4.84
C GLU A 18 11.98 -14.33 5.94
N ASN A 19 11.37 -15.46 6.32
CA ASN A 19 10.40 -15.52 7.41
C ASN A 19 10.99 -14.97 8.72
N GLY A 20 10.27 -14.10 9.39
CA GLY A 20 10.71 -13.41 10.60
C GLY A 20 11.58 -12.18 10.37
N MET A 21 12.01 -11.90 9.13
CA MET A 21 12.78 -10.71 8.79
C MET A 21 11.87 -9.48 8.62
N ASN A 22 12.44 -8.28 8.80
CA ASN A 22 11.74 -7.04 8.53
C ASN A 22 11.48 -6.89 7.03
N LYS A 23 10.21 -6.65 6.64
CA LYS A 23 9.81 -6.55 5.23
C LYS A 23 10.58 -5.47 4.45
N ALA A 24 10.81 -4.31 5.06
CA ALA A 24 11.54 -3.22 4.39
C ALA A 24 13.01 -3.59 4.15
N SER A 25 13.63 -4.31 5.10
CA SER A 25 15.01 -4.82 4.93
C SER A 25 15.11 -5.84 3.80
N VAL A 26 14.16 -6.77 3.73
CA VAL A 26 14.10 -7.78 2.66
C VAL A 26 13.93 -7.12 1.29
N MET A 27 13.06 -6.11 1.18
CA MET A 27 12.89 -5.36 -0.05
C MET A 27 14.18 -4.64 -0.48
N ASN A 28 14.90 -4.05 0.49
CA ASN A 28 16.19 -3.40 0.20
C ASN A 28 17.26 -4.38 -0.30
N TRP A 29 17.26 -5.63 0.20
CA TRP A 29 18.20 -6.65 -0.25
C TRP A 29 17.84 -7.26 -1.59
N ASN A 30 16.56 -7.41 -1.88
CA ASN A 30 16.09 -8.10 -3.08
C ASN A 30 15.99 -7.20 -4.32
N TYR A 31 16.00 -5.87 -4.12
CA TYR A 31 15.79 -4.92 -5.23
C TYR A 31 16.80 -3.77 -5.20
N ASP A 32 17.66 -3.69 -6.20
CA ASP A 32 18.68 -2.63 -6.34
C ASP A 32 18.09 -1.22 -6.47
N SER A 33 16.82 -1.13 -6.88
CA SER A 33 16.08 0.14 -6.97
C SER A 33 15.72 0.72 -5.60
N VAL A 34 15.71 -0.10 -4.54
CA VAL A 34 15.47 0.37 -3.17
C VAL A 34 16.78 0.91 -2.60
N LYS A 35 16.97 2.23 -2.61
CA LYS A 35 18.21 2.88 -2.17
C LYS A 35 18.25 3.12 -0.67
N HIS A 36 17.09 3.32 -0.04
CA HIS A 36 16.97 3.60 1.39
C HIS A 36 15.81 2.83 1.97
N PHE A 37 15.95 2.36 3.18
CA PHE A 37 14.85 1.76 3.92
C PHE A 37 14.86 2.22 5.38
N SER A 38 13.70 2.16 6.02
CA SER A 38 13.56 2.36 7.45
C SER A 38 12.81 1.18 8.06
N PRO A 39 13.37 0.53 9.10
CA PRO A 39 12.66 -0.53 9.80
C PRO A 39 11.60 0.01 10.75
N TYR A 40 11.48 1.31 10.87
CA TYR A 40 10.55 1.99 11.78
C TYR A 40 9.29 2.44 11.05
N PRO A 41 8.13 2.50 11.74
CA PRO A 41 6.91 3.02 11.15
C PRO A 41 7.03 4.51 10.83
N VAL A 42 6.28 4.96 9.83
CA VAL A 42 6.10 6.39 9.56
C VAL A 42 5.10 6.94 10.58
N LEU A 43 5.55 7.89 11.40
CA LEU A 43 4.77 8.50 12.47
C LEU A 43 4.58 10.01 12.27
N THR A 44 5.38 10.64 11.41
CA THR A 44 5.37 12.09 11.21
C THR A 44 5.57 12.45 9.76
N GLU A 45 5.02 13.59 9.34
CA GLU A 45 5.21 14.15 8.00
C GLU A 45 6.70 14.45 7.70
N LYS A 46 7.49 14.78 8.73
CA LYS A 46 8.92 15.04 8.59
C LYS A 46 9.69 13.88 7.95
N GLN A 47 9.24 12.64 8.16
CA GLN A 47 9.89 11.45 7.61
C GLN A 47 9.64 11.26 6.10
N ILE A 48 8.62 11.92 5.55
CA ILE A 48 8.18 11.74 4.16
C ILE A 48 8.27 13.02 3.31
N LYS A 49 8.51 14.17 3.91
CA LYS A 49 8.45 15.48 3.23
C LYS A 49 9.51 15.72 2.14
N SER A 50 10.56 14.90 2.09
CA SER A 50 11.64 15.02 1.10
C SER A 50 11.40 14.20 -0.17
N PHE A 51 10.30 13.46 -0.25
CA PHE A 51 9.98 12.66 -1.43
C PHE A 51 9.07 13.42 -2.39
N ASP A 52 9.28 13.23 -3.69
CA ASP A 52 8.46 13.82 -4.76
C ASP A 52 7.06 13.22 -4.81
N LEU A 53 6.93 11.97 -4.41
CA LEU A 53 5.68 11.22 -4.35
C LEU A 53 5.77 10.13 -3.29
N VAL A 54 4.73 9.99 -2.46
CA VAL A 54 4.63 8.94 -1.44
C VAL A 54 3.58 7.93 -1.88
N ILE A 55 3.97 6.65 -1.99
CA ILE A 55 3.03 5.56 -2.27
C ILE A 55 2.70 4.86 -0.96
N CYS A 56 1.44 4.90 -0.57
CA CYS A 56 0.94 4.24 0.62
C CYS A 56 0.35 2.87 0.27
N CYS A 57 0.96 1.81 0.79
CA CYS A 57 0.45 0.44 0.73
C CYS A 57 0.24 -0.11 2.14
N ALA A 58 0.19 0.77 3.16
CA ALA A 58 0.01 0.38 4.53
C ALA A 58 -1.44 -0.07 4.81
N ASP A 59 -1.60 -1.03 5.69
CA ASP A 59 -2.88 -1.52 6.18
C ASP A 59 -3.38 -0.75 7.42
N ASN A 60 -2.69 0.32 7.80
CA ASN A 60 -2.91 1.10 9.03
C ASN A 60 -3.54 2.45 8.70
N LEU A 61 -4.67 2.78 9.34
CA LEU A 61 -5.39 4.04 9.14
C LEU A 61 -4.64 5.27 9.66
N ASP A 62 -3.80 5.15 10.70
CA ASP A 62 -3.08 6.30 11.25
C ASP A 62 -2.04 6.83 10.26
N VAL A 63 -1.32 5.93 9.58
CA VAL A 63 -0.41 6.32 8.50
C VAL A 63 -1.17 7.00 7.36
N ARG A 64 -2.36 6.48 7.00
CA ARG A 64 -3.23 7.09 5.98
C ARG A 64 -3.74 8.46 6.42
N ARG A 65 -4.22 8.60 7.66
CA ARG A 65 -4.65 9.89 8.21
C ARG A 65 -3.54 10.94 8.19
N LEU A 66 -2.30 10.53 8.55
CA LEU A 66 -1.13 11.38 8.43
C LEU A 66 -0.92 11.84 7.00
N LEU A 67 -0.91 10.89 6.05
CA LEU A 67 -0.66 11.16 4.64
C LEU A 67 -1.74 12.09 4.04
N TYR A 68 -3.03 11.81 4.30
CA TYR A 68 -4.15 12.58 3.75
C TYR A 68 -4.21 14.04 4.27
N ARG A 69 -3.58 14.30 5.41
CA ARG A 69 -3.45 15.65 5.97
C ARG A 69 -2.17 16.37 5.54
N SER A 70 -1.23 15.64 4.94
CA SER A 70 0.04 16.21 4.50
C SER A 70 -0.14 17.04 3.21
N ASN A 71 0.80 17.96 2.97
CA ASN A 71 0.88 18.74 1.74
C ASN A 71 1.79 18.11 0.68
N ILE A 72 2.16 16.85 0.87
CA ILE A 72 3.06 16.10 -0.02
C ILE A 72 2.20 15.38 -1.05
N PRO A 73 2.62 15.28 -2.34
CA PRO A 73 1.94 14.41 -3.29
C PRO A 73 1.94 12.95 -2.84
N TRP A 74 0.78 12.30 -2.88
CA TRP A 74 0.66 10.89 -2.48
C TRP A 74 -0.36 10.12 -3.32
N LEU A 75 -0.16 8.81 -3.35
CA LEU A 75 -1.08 7.81 -3.89
C LEU A 75 -1.29 6.72 -2.83
N ASP A 76 -2.53 6.45 -2.45
CA ASP A 76 -2.90 5.36 -1.54
C ASP A 76 -3.48 4.19 -2.33
N LEU A 77 -2.84 3.03 -2.21
CA LEU A 77 -3.27 1.76 -2.82
C LEU A 77 -3.91 0.88 -1.75
N ARG A 78 -5.05 0.31 -2.08
CA ARG A 78 -5.82 -0.53 -1.17
C ARG A 78 -6.20 -1.85 -1.84
N ALA A 79 -6.13 -2.92 -1.06
CA ALA A 79 -6.64 -4.23 -1.45
C ALA A 79 -7.20 -4.92 -0.20
N GLN A 80 -8.39 -5.47 -0.32
CA GLN A 80 -9.03 -6.27 0.73
C GLN A 80 -9.97 -7.29 0.09
N GLY A 81 -9.63 -8.58 0.21
CA GLY A 81 -10.35 -9.64 -0.44
C GLY A 81 -10.41 -9.43 -1.96
N ARG A 82 -11.62 -9.33 -2.51
CA ARG A 82 -11.86 -9.08 -3.95
C ARG A 82 -11.83 -7.60 -4.34
N ASN A 83 -11.76 -6.70 -3.38
CA ASN A 83 -11.82 -5.27 -3.65
C ASN A 83 -10.42 -4.68 -3.71
N CYS A 84 -10.18 -3.83 -4.69
CA CYS A 84 -9.00 -2.99 -4.73
C CYS A 84 -9.37 -1.57 -5.18
N ALA A 85 -8.57 -0.63 -4.73
CA ALA A 85 -8.76 0.77 -5.05
C ALA A 85 -7.42 1.51 -5.05
N TYR A 86 -7.39 2.63 -5.75
CA TYR A 86 -6.45 3.69 -5.47
C TYR A 86 -7.13 5.04 -5.34
N ILE A 87 -6.50 5.92 -4.58
CA ILE A 87 -6.89 7.31 -4.47
C ILE A 87 -5.64 8.18 -4.36
N SER A 88 -5.61 9.32 -5.05
CA SER A 88 -4.51 10.27 -4.99
C SER A 88 -4.86 11.51 -4.15
N TYR A 89 -3.83 12.28 -3.80
CA TYR A 89 -3.97 13.56 -3.11
C TYR A 89 -4.81 14.60 -3.88
N ARG A 90 -5.00 14.42 -5.19
CA ARG A 90 -5.79 15.32 -6.07
C ARG A 90 -7.29 14.98 -6.08
N ALA A 91 -7.69 13.84 -5.54
CA ALA A 91 -9.08 13.43 -5.48
C ALA A 91 -9.91 14.34 -4.57
N ASP A 92 -11.23 14.38 -4.78
CA ASP A 92 -12.15 15.14 -3.95
C ASP A 92 -12.06 14.75 -2.48
N ARG A 93 -12.07 15.74 -1.58
CA ARG A 93 -11.95 15.53 -0.14
C ARG A 93 -13.02 14.59 0.43
N ASN A 94 -14.24 14.65 -0.12
CA ASN A 94 -15.31 13.73 0.29
C ASN A 94 -14.94 12.26 0.07
N LYS A 95 -14.19 11.94 -0.99
CA LYS A 95 -13.68 10.59 -1.25
C LYS A 95 -12.61 10.19 -0.25
N HIS A 96 -11.74 11.13 0.15
CA HIS A 96 -10.77 10.92 1.22
C HIS A 96 -11.48 10.57 2.54
N ASP A 97 -12.47 11.34 2.94
CA ASP A 97 -13.21 11.18 4.19
C ASP A 97 -13.93 9.83 4.24
N VAL A 98 -14.60 9.42 3.15
CA VAL A 98 -15.28 8.12 3.05
C VAL A 98 -14.28 6.97 3.25
N LEU A 99 -13.08 7.06 2.65
CA LEU A 99 -12.08 6.02 2.78
C LEU A 99 -11.41 5.97 4.16
N LEU A 100 -11.44 7.07 4.90
CA LEU A 100 -10.92 7.13 6.28
C LEU A 100 -11.97 6.78 7.34
N ALA A 101 -13.25 6.70 6.98
CA ALA A 101 -14.36 6.43 7.88
C ALA A 101 -14.53 4.95 8.29
N GLY A 102 -13.67 4.06 7.78
CA GLY A 102 -13.69 2.64 8.14
C GLY A 102 -13.34 2.39 9.61
N PRO A 103 -13.59 1.17 10.13
CA PRO A 103 -13.23 0.79 11.48
C PRO A 103 -11.72 0.95 11.71
N GLU A 104 -11.34 1.25 12.95
CA GLU A 104 -9.94 1.33 13.32
C GLU A 104 -9.28 -0.05 13.30
N GLY A 105 -8.02 -0.09 12.91
CA GLY A 105 -7.22 -1.32 12.91
C GLY A 105 -6.40 -1.51 11.65
N SER A 106 -5.85 -2.69 11.54
CA SER A 106 -5.06 -3.17 10.41
C SER A 106 -5.90 -4.16 9.61
N PHE A 107 -5.88 -4.03 8.28
CA PHE A 107 -6.70 -4.85 7.39
C PHE A 107 -5.83 -5.72 6.51
N SER A 108 -6.14 -7.02 6.47
CA SER A 108 -5.45 -7.95 5.56
C SER A 108 -5.89 -7.73 4.12
N CYS A 109 -4.93 -7.71 3.18
CA CYS A 109 -5.24 -7.66 1.75
C CYS A 109 -5.95 -8.94 1.25
N GLN A 110 -5.89 -10.04 2.01
CA GLN A 110 -6.61 -11.28 1.72
C GLN A 110 -8.05 -11.29 2.31
N GLY A 111 -8.40 -10.30 3.14
CA GLY A 111 -9.63 -10.29 3.91
C GLY A 111 -9.44 -10.85 5.33
N ASP A 112 -10.33 -10.47 6.23
CA ASP A 112 -10.17 -10.76 7.66
C ASP A 112 -10.41 -12.24 8.02
N SER A 113 -11.18 -12.95 7.18
CA SER A 113 -11.51 -14.37 7.36
C SER A 113 -10.54 -15.35 6.69
N TRP A 114 -9.48 -14.87 6.04
CA TRP A 114 -8.54 -15.74 5.36
C TRP A 114 -7.63 -16.49 6.34
N ASP A 115 -7.62 -17.81 6.25
CA ASP A 115 -6.91 -18.73 7.14
C ASP A 115 -5.44 -18.97 6.76
N GLY A 116 -4.95 -18.38 5.66
CA GLY A 116 -3.60 -18.57 5.16
C GLY A 116 -3.45 -19.70 4.15
N SER A 117 -4.56 -20.40 3.80
CA SER A 117 -4.54 -21.43 2.77
C SER A 117 -4.46 -20.85 1.36
N THR A 118 -4.12 -21.68 0.38
CA THR A 118 -4.17 -21.29 -1.04
C THR A 118 -5.60 -21.28 -1.57
N GLU A 119 -6.50 -22.00 -0.91
CA GLU A 119 -7.92 -22.03 -1.22
C GLU A 119 -8.57 -20.71 -0.74
N GLY A 120 -9.28 -20.02 -1.62
CA GLY A 120 -9.85 -18.71 -1.33
C GLY A 120 -8.88 -17.53 -1.35
N GLN A 121 -7.65 -17.73 -1.84
CA GLN A 121 -6.66 -16.67 -2.00
C GLN A 121 -7.14 -15.61 -3.01
N HIS A 122 -6.93 -14.34 -2.67
CA HIS A 122 -7.28 -13.20 -3.51
C HIS A 122 -6.04 -12.51 -4.09
N PHE A 123 -6.16 -11.98 -5.30
CA PHE A 123 -5.08 -11.30 -6.03
C PHE A 123 -5.35 -9.81 -6.27
N SER A 124 -6.32 -9.23 -5.56
CA SER A 124 -6.66 -7.80 -5.66
C SER A 124 -5.47 -6.88 -5.38
N HIS A 125 -4.52 -7.31 -4.54
CA HIS A 125 -3.28 -6.56 -4.28
C HIS A 125 -2.37 -6.46 -5.51
N ILE A 126 -2.34 -7.48 -6.38
CA ILE A 126 -1.58 -7.44 -7.65
C ILE A 126 -2.23 -6.44 -8.61
N ILE A 127 -3.57 -6.44 -8.67
CA ILE A 127 -4.32 -5.48 -9.50
C ILE A 127 -4.12 -4.07 -8.99
N ALA A 128 -4.21 -3.85 -7.66
CA ALA A 128 -3.92 -2.56 -7.06
C ALA A 128 -2.51 -2.06 -7.39
N ALA A 129 -1.50 -2.94 -7.34
CA ALA A 129 -0.13 -2.61 -7.70
C ALA A 129 0.01 -2.21 -9.18
N GLY A 130 -0.65 -2.96 -10.09
CA GLY A 130 -0.67 -2.63 -11.53
C GLY A 130 -1.34 -1.29 -11.82
N MET A 131 -2.49 -1.02 -11.21
CA MET A 131 -3.17 0.27 -11.31
C MET A 131 -2.30 1.42 -10.75
N GLY A 132 -1.62 1.18 -9.65
CA GLY A 132 -0.71 2.14 -9.04
C GLY A 132 0.48 2.44 -9.94
N ALA A 133 1.09 1.44 -10.54
CA ALA A 133 2.21 1.59 -11.47
C ALA A 133 1.80 2.43 -12.69
N GLU A 134 0.64 2.16 -13.27
CA GLU A 134 0.10 2.96 -14.39
C GLU A 134 -0.16 4.41 -13.97
N TRP A 135 -0.75 4.64 -12.79
CA TRP A 135 -0.98 5.97 -12.28
C TRP A 135 0.35 6.74 -12.08
N ILE A 136 1.36 6.10 -11.49
CA ILE A 136 2.68 6.69 -11.26
C ILE A 136 3.34 7.06 -12.59
N HIS A 137 3.29 6.17 -13.58
CA HIS A 137 3.85 6.42 -14.89
C HIS A 137 3.22 7.67 -15.54
N ARG A 138 1.89 7.74 -15.58
CA ARG A 138 1.15 8.89 -16.13
C ARG A 138 1.38 10.17 -15.35
N TYR A 139 1.45 10.07 -14.01
CA TYR A 139 1.73 11.22 -13.15
C TYR A 139 3.05 11.91 -13.52
N PHE A 140 4.13 11.13 -13.68
CA PHE A 140 5.42 11.68 -14.07
C PHE A 140 5.52 12.06 -15.55
N ALA A 141 4.77 11.39 -16.42
CA ALA A 141 4.61 11.78 -17.83
C ALA A 141 3.75 13.03 -18.03
N LYS A 142 3.08 13.52 -16.97
CA LYS A 142 2.11 14.62 -17.01
C LYS A 142 0.90 14.32 -17.90
N ASP A 143 0.57 13.05 -18.03
CA ASP A 143 -0.63 12.59 -18.72
C ASP A 143 -1.86 12.69 -17.81
N ASP A 144 -3.04 12.75 -18.41
CA ASP A 144 -4.29 12.70 -17.67
C ASP A 144 -4.52 11.29 -17.08
N VAL A 145 -4.83 11.25 -15.80
CA VAL A 145 -5.14 10.00 -15.08
C VAL A 145 -6.19 10.25 -14.01
N ALA A 146 -7.14 9.34 -13.87
CA ALA A 146 -8.15 9.42 -12.83
C ALA A 146 -7.51 9.41 -11.43
N ASP A 147 -7.99 10.25 -10.53
CA ASP A 147 -7.45 10.38 -9.17
C ASP A 147 -8.10 9.42 -8.16
N PHE A 148 -9.09 8.66 -8.60
CA PHE A 148 -9.76 7.65 -7.79
C PHE A 148 -10.31 6.53 -8.68
N LYS A 149 -10.08 5.30 -8.27
CA LYS A 149 -10.64 4.11 -8.94
C LYS A 149 -10.88 2.99 -7.94
N VAL A 150 -12.01 2.32 -8.08
CA VAL A 150 -12.35 1.10 -7.33
C VAL A 150 -12.64 -0.02 -8.33
N VAL A 151 -12.15 -1.21 -8.03
CA VAL A 151 -12.38 -2.41 -8.82
C VAL A 151 -12.77 -3.55 -7.87
N ASN A 152 -13.80 -4.30 -8.25
CA ASN A 152 -14.14 -5.58 -7.66
C ASN A 152 -13.71 -6.69 -8.63
N VAL A 153 -12.97 -7.69 -8.15
CA VAL A 153 -12.36 -8.77 -8.94
C VAL A 153 -13.15 -10.05 -8.79
#